data_91cf0db91499a1de668657eaa83fac1c
#
_entry.id   91cf0db91499a1de668657eaa83fac1c
#
_cell.length_a   1.000
_cell.length_b   1.000
_cell.length_c   1.000
_cell.angle_alpha   90.00
_cell.angle_beta   90.00
_cell.angle_gamma   90.00
#
_symmetry.space_group_name_H-M   'P 1'
#
loop_
_entity.id
_entity.type
_entity.pdbx_description
1 polymer ?
#
loop_
_entity_poly.entity_id
_entity_poly.type
_entity_poly.pdbx_seq_one_letter_code
_entity_poly.pdbx_strand_id
1 'polypeptide(L)'
;DLPLPGEKWLVGDGPALEALSERYPAAVFFGAKTHAELAEIYRMADVFVFPSKTDTFGLVLLEAMASGLPVAAYPVAGPRDVLAGCEAAALRSDLLEACMTALDLDPKHAVAHARKYSWQSTTGQFIRNLYPNLKEDALLTDHQAASRAQTVLSR
;
A
#
# COMPACT_ATOMS: atom_id res chain seq x y z
N ASP A 1 -9.50 -6.34 19.06
CA ASP A 1 -8.62 -7.41 19.52
C ASP A 1 -8.81 -8.63 18.62
N LEU A 2 -7.81 -8.97 17.81
CA LEU A 2 -7.84 -10.13 16.92
C LEU A 2 -6.96 -11.23 17.50
N PRO A 3 -7.46 -12.47 17.66
CA PRO A 3 -6.68 -13.60 18.18
C PRO A 3 -5.74 -14.17 17.10
N LEU A 4 -4.90 -13.32 16.52
CA LEU A 4 -3.90 -13.71 15.54
C LEU A 4 -2.74 -14.45 16.20
N PRO A 5 -2.15 -15.47 15.57
CA PRO A 5 -0.89 -16.05 16.01
C PRO A 5 0.26 -15.06 15.82
N GLY A 6 1.36 -15.29 16.55
CA GLY A 6 2.57 -14.47 16.44
C GLY A 6 2.48 -13.09 17.10
N GLU A 7 3.52 -12.31 16.90
CA GLU A 7 3.63 -10.96 17.44
C GLU A 7 2.80 -9.95 16.64
N LYS A 8 2.28 -8.95 17.35
CA LYS A 8 1.54 -7.84 16.74
C LYS A 8 2.38 -6.58 16.85
N TRP A 9 2.73 -6.03 15.71
CA TRP A 9 3.53 -4.83 15.59
C TRP A 9 2.67 -3.65 15.18
N LEU A 10 2.79 -2.54 15.92
CA LEU A 10 2.10 -1.30 15.65
C LEU A 10 3.14 -0.20 15.39
N VAL A 11 3.04 0.45 14.23
CA VAL A 11 3.90 1.57 13.85
C VAL A 11 3.04 2.81 13.68
N GLY A 12 3.47 3.88 14.25
CA GLY A 12 2.77 5.15 14.22
C GLY A 12 2.78 5.84 15.58
N ASP A 13 2.30 7.06 15.60
CA ASP A 13 2.17 7.88 16.79
C ASP A 13 0.76 8.47 16.86
N GLY A 14 0.35 8.91 18.04
CA GLY A 14 -0.95 9.52 18.23
C GLY A 14 -1.42 9.49 19.69
N PRO A 15 -2.49 10.20 19.99
CA PRO A 15 -2.98 10.36 21.37
C PRO A 15 -3.43 9.06 22.04
N ALA A 16 -3.68 8.00 21.25
CA ALA A 16 -4.10 6.71 21.77
C ALA A 16 -2.93 5.74 22.08
N LEU A 17 -1.69 6.12 21.77
CA LEU A 17 -0.53 5.22 21.84
C LEU A 17 -0.31 4.68 23.26
N GLU A 18 -0.30 5.55 24.26
CA GLU A 18 -0.09 5.19 25.67
C GLU A 18 -1.19 4.24 26.16
N ALA A 19 -2.45 4.60 25.98
CA ALA A 19 -3.58 3.78 26.40
C ALA A 19 -3.62 2.41 25.67
N LEU A 20 -3.19 2.35 24.41
CA LEU A 20 -3.12 1.10 23.67
C LEU A 20 -1.96 0.23 24.15
N SER A 21 -0.79 0.80 24.46
CA SER A 21 0.35 0.05 24.97
C SER A 21 0.08 -0.54 26.35
N GLU A 22 -0.61 0.18 27.22
CA GLU A 22 -1.07 -0.34 28.52
C GLU A 22 -2.09 -1.47 28.36
N ARG A 23 -3.03 -1.30 27.43
CA ARG A 23 -4.10 -2.28 27.20
C ARG A 23 -3.62 -3.58 26.53
N TYR A 24 -2.58 -3.48 25.70
CA TYR A 24 -2.05 -4.60 24.92
C TYR A 24 -0.54 -4.79 25.12
N PRO A 25 -0.09 -5.17 26.32
CA PRO A 25 1.33 -5.27 26.66
C PRO A 25 2.09 -6.35 25.87
N ALA A 26 1.36 -7.29 25.23
CA ALA A 26 1.95 -8.30 24.36
C ALA A 26 2.21 -7.82 22.93
N ALA A 27 1.76 -6.62 22.57
CA ALA A 27 2.04 -6.03 21.27
C ALA A 27 3.28 -5.14 21.33
N VAL A 28 4.01 -5.07 20.22
CA VAL A 28 5.20 -4.22 20.09
C VAL A 28 4.81 -2.89 19.45
N PHE A 29 5.09 -1.79 20.14
CA PHE A 29 4.80 -0.44 19.68
C PHE A 29 6.10 0.27 19.29
N PHE A 30 6.28 0.57 18.00
CA PHE A 30 7.50 1.19 17.48
C PHE A 30 7.48 2.73 17.49
N GLY A 31 6.32 3.36 17.74
CA GLY A 31 6.14 4.80 17.60
C GLY A 31 6.24 5.26 16.14
N ALA A 32 6.42 6.58 15.94
CA ALA A 32 6.64 7.14 14.61
C ALA A 32 7.96 6.67 14.02
N LYS A 33 7.97 6.37 12.72
CA LYS A 33 9.12 5.89 11.97
C LYS A 33 9.30 6.66 10.69
N THR A 34 10.54 6.82 10.26
CA THR A 34 10.87 7.30 8.91
C THR A 34 10.51 6.24 7.86
N HIS A 35 10.37 6.65 6.59
CA HIS A 35 10.10 5.69 5.50
C HIS A 35 11.17 4.59 5.39
N ALA A 36 12.44 4.90 5.67
CA ALA A 36 13.52 3.91 5.64
C ALA A 36 13.35 2.88 6.75
N GLU A 37 13.12 3.32 7.99
CA GLU A 37 12.88 2.43 9.13
C GLU A 37 11.59 1.60 8.94
N LEU A 38 10.54 2.21 8.38
CA LEU A 38 9.30 1.52 8.10
C LEU A 38 9.49 0.40 7.07
N ALA A 39 10.29 0.64 6.03
CA ALA A 39 10.63 -0.37 5.05
C ALA A 39 11.40 -1.56 5.67
N GLU A 40 12.26 -1.33 6.67
CA GLU A 40 12.91 -2.41 7.42
C GLU A 40 11.89 -3.22 8.22
N ILE A 41 10.97 -2.56 8.92
CA ILE A 41 9.90 -3.21 9.70
C ILE A 41 9.01 -4.04 8.77
N TYR A 42 8.63 -3.51 7.62
CA TYR A 42 7.84 -4.26 6.63
C TYR A 42 8.57 -5.54 6.18
N ARG A 43 9.88 -5.49 5.92
CA ARG A 43 10.64 -6.68 5.48
C ARG A 43 10.76 -7.78 6.54
N MET A 44 10.56 -7.45 7.81
CA MET A 44 10.62 -8.41 8.92
C MET A 44 9.26 -9.01 9.28
N ALA A 45 8.17 -8.47 8.75
CA ALA A 45 6.82 -8.93 9.02
C ALA A 45 6.37 -9.98 7.99
N ASP A 46 5.34 -10.75 8.32
CA ASP A 46 4.75 -11.79 7.46
C ASP A 46 3.50 -11.30 6.72
N VAL A 47 2.75 -10.37 7.31
CA VAL A 47 1.52 -9.81 6.74
C VAL A 47 1.31 -8.37 7.20
N PHE A 48 0.82 -7.54 6.30
CA PHE A 48 0.36 -6.19 6.62
C PHE A 48 -1.14 -6.19 6.86
N VAL A 49 -1.55 -5.82 8.07
CA VAL A 49 -2.96 -5.73 8.45
C VAL A 49 -3.43 -4.29 8.37
N PHE A 50 -4.42 -4.03 7.52
CA PHE A 50 -5.03 -2.72 7.34
C PHE A 50 -6.48 -2.68 7.85
N PRO A 51 -6.69 -2.30 9.12
CA PRO A 51 -7.99 -2.35 9.76
C PRO A 51 -8.87 -1.13 9.48
N SER A 52 -8.46 -0.22 8.59
CA SER A 52 -9.23 0.98 8.27
C SER A 52 -10.50 0.64 7.50
N LYS A 53 -11.61 1.32 7.87
CA LYS A 53 -12.91 1.22 7.19
C LYS A 53 -13.27 2.47 6.40
N THR A 54 -12.45 3.52 6.47
CA THR A 54 -12.76 4.86 5.93
C THR A 54 -11.67 5.44 5.04
N ASP A 55 -10.62 4.67 4.74
CA ASP A 55 -9.53 5.13 3.90
C ASP A 55 -9.97 5.26 2.44
N THR A 56 -9.50 6.32 1.76
CA THR A 56 -9.86 6.62 0.38
C THR A 56 -8.90 6.03 -0.65
N PHE A 57 -7.62 5.82 -0.30
CA PHE A 57 -6.62 5.25 -1.20
C PHE A 57 -5.71 4.24 -0.50
N GLY A 58 -5.08 4.62 0.64
CA GLY A 58 -4.21 3.73 1.40
C GLY A 58 -2.81 3.56 0.79
N LEU A 59 -2.04 4.63 0.66
CA LEU A 59 -0.63 4.56 0.20
C LEU A 59 0.20 3.54 0.96
N VAL A 60 -0.05 3.36 2.25
CA VAL A 60 0.63 2.38 3.10
C VAL A 60 0.45 0.93 2.62
N LEU A 61 -0.65 0.63 1.89
CA LEU A 61 -0.87 -0.67 1.26
C LEU A 61 0.22 -0.94 0.22
N LEU A 62 0.48 0.06 -0.63
CA LEU A 62 1.49 -0.04 -1.69
C LEU A 62 2.92 -0.07 -1.12
N GLU A 63 3.18 0.67 -0.03
CA GLU A 63 4.47 0.65 0.67
C GLU A 63 4.77 -0.73 1.27
N ALA A 64 3.78 -1.33 1.95
CA ALA A 64 3.89 -2.68 2.49
C ALA A 64 4.11 -3.71 1.36
N MET A 65 3.33 -3.63 0.29
CA MET A 65 3.45 -4.54 -0.86
C MET A 65 4.77 -4.38 -1.61
N ALA A 66 5.28 -3.15 -1.74
CA ALA A 66 6.60 -2.89 -2.33
C ALA A 66 7.73 -3.53 -1.52
N SER A 67 7.53 -3.71 -0.23
CA SER A 67 8.45 -4.41 0.69
C SER A 67 8.23 -5.93 0.72
N GLY A 68 7.26 -6.45 -0.06
CA GLY A 68 6.99 -7.87 -0.18
C GLY A 68 5.90 -8.41 0.75
N LEU A 69 5.16 -7.57 1.49
CA LEU A 69 4.13 -8.05 2.39
C LEU A 69 2.81 -8.32 1.67
N PRO A 70 2.21 -9.50 1.85
CA PRO A 70 0.79 -9.72 1.60
C PRO A 70 -0.07 -8.84 2.50
N VAL A 71 -1.25 -8.46 2.02
CA VAL A 71 -2.13 -7.51 2.69
C VAL A 71 -3.44 -8.17 3.11
N ALA A 72 -3.84 -7.94 4.38
CA ALA A 72 -5.16 -8.24 4.91
C ALA A 72 -5.93 -6.95 5.17
N ALA A 73 -7.11 -6.77 4.61
CA ALA A 73 -7.90 -5.55 4.75
C ALA A 73 -9.41 -5.79 4.68
N TYR A 74 -10.18 -4.79 5.12
CA TYR A 74 -11.61 -4.75 4.84
C TYR A 74 -11.90 -4.42 3.36
N PRO A 75 -13.00 -4.95 2.78
CA PRO A 75 -13.38 -4.69 1.39
C PRO A 75 -14.06 -3.32 1.21
N VAL A 76 -13.44 -2.26 1.70
CA VAL A 76 -13.89 -0.87 1.55
C VAL A 76 -13.26 -0.20 0.33
N ALA A 77 -13.72 0.99 -0.05
CA ALA A 77 -13.39 1.63 -1.33
C ALA A 77 -11.88 1.67 -1.63
N GLY A 78 -11.07 2.30 -0.77
CA GLY A 78 -9.62 2.41 -0.99
C GLY A 78 -8.93 1.07 -1.23
N PRO A 79 -8.98 0.12 -0.26
CA PRO A 79 -8.43 -1.21 -0.45
C PRO A 79 -8.97 -1.97 -1.67
N ARG A 80 -10.28 -1.88 -1.97
CA ARG A 80 -10.85 -2.54 -3.16
C ARG A 80 -10.24 -2.01 -4.45
N ASP A 81 -10.05 -0.69 -4.55
CA ASP A 81 -9.55 -0.06 -5.76
C ASP A 81 -8.04 -0.32 -5.92
N VAL A 82 -7.27 -0.14 -4.85
CA VAL A 82 -5.82 -0.31 -4.87
C VAL A 82 -5.40 -1.78 -5.02
N LEU A 83 -6.12 -2.70 -4.39
CA LEU A 83 -5.78 -4.13 -4.38
C LEU A 83 -6.56 -4.95 -5.42
N ALA A 84 -7.28 -4.29 -6.34
CA ALA A 84 -8.03 -4.97 -7.39
C ALA A 84 -7.12 -5.89 -8.22
N GLY A 85 -7.50 -7.18 -8.32
CA GLY A 85 -6.74 -8.19 -9.06
C GLY A 85 -5.35 -8.51 -8.49
N CYS A 86 -5.10 -8.20 -7.22
CA CYS A 86 -3.87 -8.57 -6.53
C CYS A 86 -3.99 -9.96 -5.89
N GLU A 87 -3.11 -10.88 -6.26
CA GLU A 87 -3.06 -12.24 -5.70
C GLU A 87 -2.40 -12.29 -4.31
N ALA A 88 -1.77 -11.20 -3.86
CA ALA A 88 -1.20 -11.08 -2.53
C ALA A 88 -2.06 -10.20 -1.58
N ALA A 89 -3.37 -10.16 -1.81
CA ALA A 89 -4.29 -9.41 -0.96
C ALA A 89 -5.53 -10.23 -0.59
N ALA A 90 -5.85 -10.24 0.69
CA ALA A 90 -7.06 -10.85 1.24
C ALA A 90 -8.03 -9.76 1.72
N LEU A 91 -9.11 -9.54 0.99
CA LEU A 91 -10.18 -8.61 1.34
C LEU A 91 -11.37 -9.38 1.88
N ARG A 92 -11.65 -9.24 3.18
CA ARG A 92 -12.77 -9.91 3.87
C ARG A 92 -13.47 -8.97 4.84
N SER A 93 -14.75 -9.20 5.05
CA SER A 93 -15.53 -8.52 6.10
C SER A 93 -15.12 -8.95 7.51
N ASP A 94 -14.63 -10.16 7.65
CA ASP A 94 -13.94 -10.64 8.85
C ASP A 94 -12.42 -10.42 8.67
N LEU A 95 -11.85 -9.55 9.50
CA LEU A 95 -10.43 -9.21 9.40
C LEU A 95 -9.51 -10.34 9.88
N LEU A 96 -9.97 -11.20 10.79
CA LEU A 96 -9.23 -12.38 11.21
C LEU A 96 -9.09 -13.37 10.05
N GLU A 97 -10.17 -13.63 9.35
CA GLU A 97 -10.17 -14.48 8.15
C GLU A 97 -9.24 -13.88 7.06
N ALA A 98 -9.29 -12.55 6.87
CA ALA A 98 -8.39 -11.87 5.94
C ALA A 98 -6.92 -12.09 6.31
N CYS A 99 -6.56 -11.93 7.59
CA CYS A 99 -5.20 -12.14 8.07
C CYS A 99 -4.72 -13.58 7.86
N MET A 100 -5.53 -14.54 8.26
CA MET A 100 -5.18 -15.97 8.10
C MET A 100 -5.01 -16.34 6.63
N THR A 101 -5.88 -15.81 5.75
CA THR A 101 -5.74 -16.00 4.30
C THR A 101 -4.45 -15.35 3.78
N ALA A 102 -4.15 -14.12 4.22
CA ALA A 102 -2.99 -13.38 3.71
C ALA A 102 -1.64 -14.02 4.09
N LEU A 103 -1.56 -14.72 5.23
CA LEU A 103 -0.36 -15.44 5.66
C LEU A 103 0.05 -16.57 4.69
N ASP A 104 -0.90 -17.13 3.93
CA ASP A 104 -0.68 -18.21 2.97
C ASP A 104 -0.40 -17.71 1.53
N LEU A 105 -0.41 -16.38 1.30
CA LEU A 105 -0.22 -15.81 -0.04
C LEU A 105 1.26 -15.63 -0.39
N ASP A 106 1.62 -15.78 -1.68
CA ASP A 106 3.00 -15.60 -2.15
C ASP A 106 3.40 -14.10 -2.14
N PRO A 107 4.44 -13.72 -1.36
CA PRO A 107 4.96 -12.35 -1.31
C PRO A 107 5.39 -11.76 -2.66
N LYS A 108 5.76 -12.58 -3.63
CA LYS A 108 6.17 -12.13 -4.96
C LYS A 108 5.06 -11.38 -5.69
N HIS A 109 3.81 -11.75 -5.48
CA HIS A 109 2.65 -11.09 -6.08
C HIS A 109 2.44 -9.69 -5.49
N ALA A 110 2.81 -9.46 -4.22
CA ALA A 110 2.77 -8.14 -3.60
C ALA A 110 3.69 -7.14 -4.34
N VAL A 111 4.97 -7.50 -4.51
CA VAL A 111 5.95 -6.67 -5.22
C VAL A 111 5.53 -6.42 -6.67
N ALA A 112 5.07 -7.47 -7.36
CA ALA A 112 4.61 -7.35 -8.75
C ALA A 112 3.41 -6.40 -8.87
N HIS A 113 2.50 -6.42 -7.90
CA HIS A 113 1.35 -5.53 -7.86
C HIS A 113 1.75 -4.08 -7.57
N ALA A 114 2.58 -3.83 -6.56
CA ALA A 114 3.04 -2.48 -6.20
C ALA A 114 3.76 -1.77 -7.37
N ARG A 115 4.51 -2.50 -8.19
CA ARG A 115 5.19 -1.95 -9.37
C ARG A 115 4.26 -1.35 -10.42
N LYS A 116 2.97 -1.69 -10.44
CA LYS A 116 1.98 -1.08 -11.33
C LYS A 116 1.67 0.38 -10.97
N TYR A 117 1.94 0.77 -9.73
CA TYR A 117 1.69 2.10 -9.17
C TYR A 117 2.97 2.93 -9.11
N SER A 118 3.54 3.26 -10.28
CA SER A 118 4.67 4.18 -10.37
C SER A 118 4.20 5.60 -10.69
N TRP A 119 5.01 6.60 -10.36
CA TRP A 119 4.75 7.99 -10.76
C TRP A 119 4.61 8.13 -12.27
N GLN A 120 5.42 7.41 -13.05
CA GLN A 120 5.34 7.40 -14.51
C GLN A 120 4.00 6.84 -15.00
N SER A 121 3.55 5.71 -14.43
CA SER A 121 2.27 5.09 -14.77
C SER A 121 1.10 6.03 -14.45
N THR A 122 1.11 6.65 -13.26
CA THR A 122 0.06 7.56 -12.80
C THR A 122 0.04 8.84 -13.64
N THR A 123 1.21 9.44 -13.91
CA THR A 123 1.32 10.63 -14.77
C THR A 123 0.87 10.33 -16.19
N GLY A 124 1.27 9.17 -16.74
CA GLY A 124 0.83 8.74 -18.07
C GLY A 124 -0.70 8.59 -18.16
N GLN A 125 -1.33 8.01 -17.13
CA GLN A 125 -2.79 7.89 -17.07
C GLN A 125 -3.46 9.26 -16.95
N PHE A 126 -2.94 10.15 -16.10
CA PHE A 126 -3.45 11.51 -15.96
C PHE A 126 -3.39 12.27 -17.27
N ILE A 127 -2.26 12.24 -17.99
CA ILE A 127 -2.10 12.89 -19.29
C ILE A 127 -3.10 12.32 -20.30
N ARG A 128 -3.26 11.02 -20.39
CA ARG A 128 -4.25 10.40 -21.29
C ARG A 128 -5.67 10.86 -21.01
N ASN A 129 -6.02 11.07 -19.75
CA ASN A 129 -7.35 11.54 -19.34
C ASN A 129 -7.56 13.04 -19.58
N LEU A 130 -6.48 13.85 -19.58
CA LEU A 130 -6.56 15.29 -19.86
C LEU A 130 -6.78 15.62 -21.34
N TYR A 131 -6.37 14.74 -22.25
CA TYR A 131 -6.41 15.00 -23.70
C TYR A 131 -7.33 14.04 -24.47
N PRO A 132 -8.59 13.88 -24.07
CA PRO A 132 -9.50 12.99 -24.80
C PRO A 132 -9.81 13.48 -26.23
N ASN A 133 -9.48 14.76 -26.55
CA ASN A 133 -9.79 15.40 -27.81
C ASN A 133 -8.57 15.74 -28.71
N LEU A 134 -7.36 15.37 -28.30
CA LEU A 134 -6.22 15.46 -29.19
C LEU A 134 -6.27 14.28 -30.16
N LYS A 135 -6.26 14.58 -31.48
CA LYS A 135 -6.13 13.55 -32.51
C LYS A 135 -4.92 12.67 -32.23
N GLU A 136 -5.03 11.38 -32.48
CA GLU A 136 -4.02 10.34 -32.19
C GLU A 136 -2.59 10.67 -32.65
N ASP A 137 -2.44 11.53 -33.65
CA ASP A 137 -1.14 11.97 -34.20
C ASP A 137 -0.30 12.87 -33.27
N ALA A 138 -0.83 13.28 -32.11
CA ALA A 138 -0.14 14.17 -31.16
C ALA A 138 0.35 13.46 -29.87
N LEU A 139 0.13 12.16 -29.73
CA LEU A 139 0.60 11.39 -28.58
C LEU A 139 2.10 11.17 -28.71
N LEU A 140 2.87 11.97 -27.93
CA LEU A 140 4.28 11.71 -27.71
C LEU A 140 4.45 10.30 -27.17
N THR A 141 5.35 9.53 -27.76
CA THR A 141 5.74 8.24 -27.18
C THR A 141 6.20 8.46 -25.74
N ASP A 142 5.94 7.50 -24.85
CA ASP A 142 6.23 7.60 -23.40
C ASP A 142 7.65 8.15 -23.10
N HIS A 143 8.60 7.89 -23.99
CA HIS A 143 9.98 8.38 -23.90
C HIS A 143 10.13 9.89 -24.14
N GLN A 144 9.33 10.48 -25.00
CA GLN A 144 9.38 11.92 -25.32
C GLN A 144 8.64 12.78 -24.28
N ALA A 145 7.61 12.23 -23.64
CA ALA A 145 6.91 12.88 -22.53
C ALA A 145 7.80 12.97 -21.28
N ALA A 146 8.52 11.91 -20.94
CA ALA A 146 9.47 11.89 -19.83
C ALA A 146 10.63 12.88 -20.01
N SER A 147 11.18 12.99 -21.22
CA SER A 147 12.28 13.92 -21.54
C SER A 147 11.87 15.39 -21.44
N ARG A 148 10.62 15.74 -21.81
CA ARG A 148 10.11 17.12 -21.70
C ARG A 148 9.78 17.51 -20.26
N ALA A 149 9.27 16.58 -19.44
CA ALA A 149 9.00 16.84 -18.04
C ALA A 149 10.28 17.15 -17.25
N GLN A 150 11.39 16.49 -17.54
CA GLN A 150 12.70 16.80 -16.93
C GLN A 150 13.23 18.18 -17.31
N THR A 151 12.96 18.67 -18.51
CA THR A 151 13.40 19.99 -18.97
C THR A 151 12.64 21.15 -18.32
N VAL A 152 11.41 20.94 -17.89
CA VAL A 152 10.58 21.95 -17.20
C VAL A 152 10.93 22.07 -15.71
N LEU A 153 11.41 21.00 -15.09
CA LEU A 153 11.78 20.98 -13.66
C LEU A 153 13.24 21.45 -13.41
N SER A 154 14.02 21.71 -14.47
CA SER A 154 15.42 22.20 -14.39
C SER A 154 15.56 23.69 -14.69
N ARG A 155 14.46 24.43 -14.74
CA ARG A 155 14.41 25.90 -14.82
C ARG A 155 13.66 26.46 -13.61
#